data_512a172b4dcb6b1cb59a283f83d605c2
#
_entry.id   512a172b4dcb6b1cb59a283f83d605c2
#
_cell.length_a   1.000
_cell.length_b   1.000
_cell.length_c   1.000
_cell.angle_alpha   90.00
_cell.angle_beta   90.00
_cell.angle_gamma   90.00
#
_symmetry.space_group_name_H-M   'P 1'
#
loop_
_entity.id
_entity.type
_entity.pdbx_description
1 polymer ?
#
loop_
_entity_poly.entity_id
_entity_poly.type
_entity_poly.pdbx_seq_one_letter_code
_entity_poly.pdbx_strand_id
1 'polypeptide(L)'
;MRGRSQDQGGMFSYIHPEKRIPAYHPLRKIRELVREVLKELNHTFGRLYSHEGRPSIPPEQLLSALILQVLYSVRSERQLMEQLDYNLLFRWFVGLSPDDPIWDPTVFTKNRERLQEGDVFQKFMTKLLKHEKVKPLLSDEHFSVDGRLIEAWASHKSFKPKQAKTDDDGSNFHGQLRKNDTHQSTTDPEAKLYRKADGREAKLSYLGHALMENKNGLDGMVTQADGTAERRASEVMLKKQAKGSKRITVGEDKAYDTSDHIAALRRMNVTPHVAQNDSLTKTGKRRRSAIDERTTRHLGYRISQTCRKMAECIFGWGKQHGTMRKTKHRGIAAVAADFMLNLIGYNLVRIPKLIAA
;
A
#
# COMPACT_ATOMS: atom_id res chain seq x y z
N MET A 1 -9.23 -14.27 46.20
CA MET A 1 -8.02 -13.90 46.95
C MET A 1 -7.24 -12.84 46.18
N ARG A 2 -6.85 -11.74 46.83
CA ARG A 2 -6.06 -10.68 46.18
C ARG A 2 -4.61 -11.18 46.05
N GLY A 3 -4.03 -11.19 44.84
CA GLY A 3 -2.62 -11.46 44.59
C GLY A 3 -1.71 -10.39 45.25
N ARG A 4 -0.53 -10.79 45.69
CA ARG A 4 0.50 -9.86 46.19
C ARG A 4 1.42 -9.46 45.05
N SER A 5 1.72 -8.16 44.90
CA SER A 5 2.77 -7.68 44.00
C SER A 5 4.14 -8.02 44.62
N GLN A 6 5.02 -8.60 43.82
CA GLN A 6 6.43 -8.87 44.16
C GLN A 6 7.28 -8.16 43.11
N ASP A 7 8.00 -7.12 43.52
CA ASP A 7 8.89 -6.31 42.65
C ASP A 7 10.34 -6.82 42.66
N GLN A 8 10.55 -8.14 42.83
CA GLN A 8 11.89 -8.72 42.79
C GLN A 8 12.19 -9.23 41.37
N GLY A 9 13.03 -8.48 40.65
CA GLY A 9 13.66 -8.97 39.41
C GLY A 9 14.72 -10.02 39.71
N GLY A 10 14.66 -11.18 39.09
CA GLY A 10 15.74 -12.15 39.11
C GLY A 10 17.00 -11.61 38.40
N MET A 11 18.20 -11.86 38.98
CA MET A 11 19.48 -11.45 38.41
C MET A 11 19.76 -12.13 37.06
N PHE A 12 19.23 -13.32 36.82
CA PHE A 12 19.38 -14.09 35.61
C PHE A 12 18.02 -14.62 35.14
N SER A 13 17.80 -14.59 33.81
CA SER A 13 16.62 -15.17 33.20
C SER A 13 17.03 -16.02 31.98
N TYR A 14 16.61 -17.28 31.96
CA TYR A 14 16.82 -18.20 30.83
C TYR A 14 15.58 -18.18 29.94
N ILE A 15 15.53 -17.24 28.99
CA ILE A 15 14.41 -17.10 28.05
C ILE A 15 14.87 -17.47 26.64
N HIS A 16 14.23 -18.50 26.05
CA HIS A 16 14.39 -18.81 24.65
C HIS A 16 13.16 -18.30 23.91
N PRO A 17 13.29 -17.28 23.00
CA PRO A 17 12.14 -16.66 22.33
C PRO A 17 11.24 -17.67 21.60
N GLU A 18 11.83 -18.69 20.94
CA GLU A 18 11.08 -19.72 20.23
C GLU A 18 10.15 -20.54 21.15
N LYS A 19 10.57 -20.79 22.39
CA LYS A 19 9.77 -21.50 23.40
C LYS A 19 8.76 -20.59 24.10
N ARG A 20 9.08 -19.29 24.21
CA ARG A 20 8.23 -18.30 24.87
C ARG A 20 6.99 -17.93 24.04
N ILE A 21 7.14 -17.89 22.73
CA ILE A 21 6.04 -17.52 21.82
C ILE A 21 5.14 -18.74 21.62
N PRO A 22 3.82 -18.60 21.87
CA PRO A 22 2.88 -19.72 21.71
C PRO A 22 2.91 -20.35 20.32
N ALA A 23 2.77 -21.67 20.23
CA ALA A 23 2.80 -22.40 18.95
C ALA A 23 1.69 -21.94 17.97
N TYR A 24 0.55 -21.50 18.50
CA TYR A 24 -0.60 -21.01 17.71
C TYR A 24 -0.51 -19.53 17.37
N HIS A 25 0.56 -18.83 17.74
CA HIS A 25 0.67 -17.38 17.49
C HIS A 25 0.66 -17.08 15.98
N PRO A 26 -0.19 -16.15 15.48
CA PRO A 26 -0.36 -15.90 14.04
C PRO A 26 0.93 -15.54 13.31
N LEU A 27 1.86 -14.84 13.97
CA LEU A 27 3.14 -14.48 13.38
C LEU A 27 4.03 -15.69 13.02
N ARG A 28 3.79 -16.90 13.55
CA ARG A 28 4.58 -18.08 13.19
C ARG A 28 4.43 -18.42 11.72
N LYS A 29 3.18 -18.52 11.25
CA LYS A 29 2.87 -18.79 9.83
C LYS A 29 3.34 -17.63 8.92
N ILE A 30 3.18 -16.40 9.39
CA ILE A 30 3.63 -15.20 8.63
C ILE A 30 5.16 -15.23 8.53
N ARG A 31 5.87 -15.48 9.62
CA ARG A 31 7.35 -15.53 9.66
C ARG A 31 7.92 -16.62 8.74
N GLU A 32 7.31 -17.79 8.73
CA GLU A 32 7.69 -18.87 7.84
C GLU A 32 7.62 -18.42 6.38
N LEU A 33 6.47 -17.92 5.95
CA LEU A 33 6.25 -17.43 4.59
C LEU A 33 7.18 -16.25 4.22
N VAL A 34 7.37 -15.30 5.14
CA VAL A 34 8.30 -14.17 4.94
C VAL A 34 9.72 -14.69 4.72
N ARG A 35 10.18 -15.63 5.54
CA ARG A 35 11.53 -16.20 5.41
C ARG A 35 11.73 -16.97 4.09
N GLU A 36 10.72 -17.71 3.64
CA GLU A 36 10.77 -18.41 2.36
C GLU A 36 10.90 -17.41 1.20
N VAL A 37 10.11 -16.36 1.19
CA VAL A 37 10.18 -15.29 0.18
C VAL A 37 11.51 -14.52 0.24
N LEU A 38 12.03 -14.22 1.43
CA LEU A 38 13.31 -13.51 1.60
C LEU A 38 14.49 -14.31 1.06
N LYS A 39 14.49 -15.65 1.22
CA LYS A 39 15.52 -16.52 0.62
C LYS A 39 15.55 -16.39 -0.91
N GLU A 40 14.39 -16.27 -1.55
CA GLU A 40 14.32 -16.08 -2.99
C GLU A 40 14.84 -14.70 -3.46
N LEU A 41 14.92 -13.72 -2.55
CA LEU A 41 15.44 -12.38 -2.84
C LEU A 41 16.95 -12.24 -2.61
N ASN A 42 17.64 -13.27 -2.13
CA ASN A 42 19.06 -13.21 -1.78
C ASN A 42 19.93 -12.64 -2.92
N HIS A 43 19.71 -13.08 -4.15
CA HIS A 43 20.43 -12.55 -5.33
C HIS A 43 20.13 -11.04 -5.56
N THR A 44 18.92 -10.58 -5.27
CA THR A 44 18.57 -9.15 -5.37
C THR A 44 19.33 -8.35 -4.32
N PHE A 45 19.40 -8.86 -3.10
CA PHE A 45 20.14 -8.23 -2.01
C PHE A 45 21.64 -8.13 -2.32
N GLY A 46 22.24 -9.20 -2.85
CA GLY A 46 23.66 -9.18 -3.26
C GLY A 46 24.04 -8.10 -4.27
N ARG A 47 23.07 -7.65 -5.10
CA ARG A 47 23.29 -6.54 -6.04
C ARG A 47 23.14 -5.15 -5.41
N LEU A 48 22.43 -5.04 -4.30
CA LEU A 48 22.14 -3.76 -3.64
C LEU A 48 23.21 -3.36 -2.63
N TYR A 49 24.01 -4.32 -2.18
CA TYR A 49 25.04 -4.09 -1.18
C TYR A 49 26.42 -4.32 -1.76
N SER A 50 27.38 -3.44 -1.39
CA SER A 50 28.78 -3.62 -1.76
C SER A 50 29.37 -4.85 -1.08
N HIS A 51 30.33 -5.47 -1.73
CA HIS A 51 31.12 -6.56 -1.15
C HIS A 51 32.22 -6.05 -0.18
N GLU A 52 32.50 -4.75 -0.22
CA GLU A 52 33.52 -4.10 0.60
C GLU A 52 32.90 -3.07 1.55
N GLY A 53 33.54 -2.86 2.70
CA GLY A 53 33.18 -1.85 3.69
C GLY A 53 32.56 -2.44 4.96
N ARG A 54 32.07 -1.55 5.85
CA ARG A 54 31.45 -1.96 7.10
C ARG A 54 30.12 -2.70 6.84
N PRO A 55 29.88 -3.85 7.48
CA PRO A 55 28.61 -4.55 7.38
C PRO A 55 27.42 -3.64 7.73
N SER A 56 26.39 -3.69 6.89
CA SER A 56 25.14 -2.94 7.05
C SER A 56 24.09 -3.79 7.78
N ILE A 57 22.93 -3.22 8.08
CA ILE A 57 21.78 -3.98 8.55
C ILE A 57 21.44 -5.05 7.49
N PRO A 58 21.32 -6.32 7.86
CA PRO A 58 20.89 -7.36 6.91
C PRO A 58 19.52 -7.01 6.32
N PRO A 59 19.37 -7.01 4.99
CA PRO A 59 18.12 -6.61 4.32
C PRO A 59 16.93 -7.48 4.73
N GLU A 60 17.16 -8.73 5.07
CA GLU A 60 16.14 -9.65 5.55
C GLU A 60 15.58 -9.22 6.91
N GLN A 61 16.45 -8.80 7.82
CA GLN A 61 16.06 -8.27 9.13
C GLN A 61 15.36 -6.92 8.98
N LEU A 62 15.89 -6.05 8.13
CA LEU A 62 15.31 -4.74 7.84
C LEU A 62 13.89 -4.86 7.28
N LEU A 63 13.68 -5.72 6.28
CA LEU A 63 12.36 -5.92 5.68
C LEU A 63 11.39 -6.58 6.67
N SER A 64 11.85 -7.54 7.47
CA SER A 64 11.06 -8.16 8.54
C SER A 64 10.61 -7.12 9.58
N ALA A 65 11.49 -6.20 9.96
CA ALA A 65 11.16 -5.11 10.89
C ALA A 65 10.12 -4.14 10.29
N LEU A 66 10.24 -3.78 9.01
CA LEU A 66 9.26 -2.95 8.30
C LEU A 66 7.90 -3.63 8.20
N ILE A 67 7.85 -4.93 7.97
CA ILE A 67 6.60 -5.72 8.00
C ILE A 67 5.95 -5.64 9.39
N LEU A 68 6.71 -5.81 10.47
CA LEU A 68 6.18 -5.63 11.83
C LEU A 68 5.66 -4.22 12.07
N GLN A 69 6.34 -3.20 11.54
CA GLN A 69 5.88 -1.81 11.64
C GLN A 69 4.46 -1.65 11.12
N VAL A 70 4.13 -2.26 9.99
CA VAL A 70 2.78 -2.22 9.41
C VAL A 70 1.81 -3.10 10.19
N LEU A 71 2.19 -4.34 10.50
CA LEU A 71 1.31 -5.31 11.19
C LEU A 71 0.89 -4.84 12.60
N TYR A 72 1.74 -4.10 13.29
CA TYR A 72 1.50 -3.60 14.65
C TYR A 72 1.24 -2.09 14.71
N SER A 73 1.02 -1.43 13.57
CA SER A 73 0.70 0.01 13.51
C SER A 73 1.74 0.90 14.21
N VAL A 74 3.02 0.52 14.14
CA VAL A 74 4.10 1.29 14.78
C VAL A 74 4.34 2.58 14.00
N ARG A 75 4.12 3.73 14.65
CA ARG A 75 4.03 5.03 13.96
C ARG A 75 5.35 5.56 13.43
N SER A 76 6.46 5.26 14.07
CA SER A 76 7.78 5.80 13.70
C SER A 76 8.87 4.73 13.75
N GLU A 77 9.95 4.96 13.01
CA GLU A 77 11.12 4.08 13.06
C GLU A 77 11.82 4.13 14.42
N ARG A 78 11.81 5.27 15.11
CA ARG A 78 12.30 5.38 16.50
C ARG A 78 11.51 4.45 17.42
N GLN A 79 10.18 4.51 17.36
CA GLN A 79 9.32 3.61 18.15
C GLN A 79 9.50 2.14 17.73
N LEU A 80 9.78 1.86 16.45
CA LEU A 80 10.09 0.51 16.00
C LEU A 80 11.40 0.00 16.62
N MET A 81 12.42 0.85 16.72
CA MET A 81 13.68 0.49 17.39
C MET A 81 13.47 0.21 18.87
N GLU A 82 12.68 1.03 19.56
CA GLU A 82 12.30 0.78 20.96
C GLU A 82 11.57 -0.56 21.11
N GLN A 83 10.61 -0.87 20.22
CA GLN A 83 9.94 -2.17 20.24
C GLN A 83 10.89 -3.33 19.97
N LEU A 84 11.84 -3.17 19.07
CA LEU A 84 12.86 -4.19 18.79
C LEU A 84 13.83 -4.36 19.97
N ASP A 85 14.02 -3.32 20.81
CA ASP A 85 14.88 -3.40 21.97
C ASP A 85 14.26 -4.23 23.11
N TYR A 86 12.98 -4.02 23.40
CA TYR A 86 12.33 -4.62 24.57
C TYR A 86 11.41 -5.80 24.28
N ASN A 87 10.90 -5.91 23.04
CA ASN A 87 9.85 -6.86 22.71
C ASN A 87 10.42 -8.16 22.13
N LEU A 88 10.44 -9.20 22.93
CA LEU A 88 10.94 -10.53 22.51
C LEU A 88 10.22 -11.11 21.30
N LEU A 89 8.93 -10.81 21.10
CA LEU A 89 8.19 -11.24 19.92
C LEU A 89 8.71 -10.58 18.64
N PHE A 90 9.03 -9.29 18.72
CA PHE A 90 9.59 -8.54 17.58
C PHE A 90 11.00 -9.03 17.27
N ARG A 91 11.86 -9.19 18.30
CA ARG A 91 13.22 -9.73 18.15
C ARG A 91 13.18 -11.12 17.49
N TRP A 92 12.33 -11.99 17.99
CA TRP A 92 12.14 -13.33 17.43
C TRP A 92 11.71 -13.28 15.97
N PHE A 93 10.73 -12.43 15.62
CA PHE A 93 10.23 -12.34 14.25
C PHE A 93 11.33 -11.90 13.28
N VAL A 94 12.10 -10.87 13.66
CA VAL A 94 13.22 -10.32 12.86
C VAL A 94 14.42 -11.27 12.83
N GLY A 95 14.59 -12.11 13.84
CA GLY A 95 15.74 -13.01 13.98
C GLY A 95 16.90 -12.39 14.73
N LEU A 96 16.61 -11.50 15.69
CA LEU A 96 17.58 -10.93 16.63
C LEU A 96 17.66 -11.76 17.90
N SER A 97 18.87 -11.94 18.43
CA SER A 97 19.10 -12.50 19.76
C SER A 97 18.65 -11.52 20.84
N PRO A 98 18.25 -11.97 22.05
CA PRO A 98 17.93 -11.07 23.16
C PRO A 98 19.02 -10.04 23.48
N ASP A 99 20.28 -10.39 23.27
CA ASP A 99 21.44 -9.53 23.60
C ASP A 99 21.97 -8.73 22.41
N ASP A 100 21.44 -8.89 21.21
CA ASP A 100 21.91 -8.14 20.04
C ASP A 100 21.59 -6.65 20.20
N PRO A 101 22.54 -5.73 19.91
CA PRO A 101 22.26 -4.30 19.92
C PRO A 101 21.26 -3.93 18.81
N ILE A 102 20.42 -2.95 19.09
CA ILE A 102 19.47 -2.43 18.11
C ILE A 102 20.10 -1.31 17.29
N TRP A 103 19.63 -1.18 16.07
CA TRP A 103 20.13 -0.21 15.10
C TRP A 103 19.73 1.23 15.45
N ASP A 104 20.59 2.17 15.10
CA ASP A 104 20.23 3.58 15.13
C ASP A 104 19.10 3.88 14.11
N PRO A 105 18.08 4.68 14.48
CA PRO A 105 16.96 5.00 13.58
C PRO A 105 17.40 5.68 12.28
N THR A 106 18.49 6.47 12.27
CA THR A 106 18.97 7.13 11.05
C THR A 106 19.65 6.15 10.10
N VAL A 107 20.37 5.18 10.65
CA VAL A 107 20.95 4.06 9.88
C VAL A 107 19.86 3.19 9.29
N PHE A 108 18.80 2.92 10.06
CA PHE A 108 17.64 2.17 9.60
C PHE A 108 16.94 2.88 8.42
N THR A 109 16.70 4.19 8.54
CA THR A 109 16.09 5.02 7.49
C THR A 109 16.88 4.94 6.18
N LYS A 110 18.21 5.16 6.24
CA LYS A 110 19.07 5.09 5.04
C LYS A 110 19.04 3.71 4.36
N ASN A 111 19.04 2.65 5.14
CA ASN A 111 18.94 1.30 4.59
C ASN A 111 17.55 0.99 4.01
N ARG A 112 16.47 1.51 4.59
CA ARG A 112 15.14 1.44 4.00
C ARG A 112 15.10 2.13 2.63
N GLU A 113 15.68 3.32 2.50
CA GLU A 113 15.76 4.05 1.22
C GLU A 113 16.48 3.20 0.15
N ARG A 114 17.56 2.51 0.51
CA ARG A 114 18.24 1.56 -0.40
C ARG A 114 17.31 0.43 -0.87
N LEU A 115 16.46 -0.12 0.02
CA LEU A 115 15.47 -1.13 -0.39
C LEU A 115 14.41 -0.54 -1.35
N GLN A 116 14.04 0.73 -1.16
CA GLN A 116 13.11 1.43 -2.06
C GLN A 116 13.72 1.62 -3.45
N GLU A 117 14.95 2.13 -3.53
CA GLU A 117 15.69 2.32 -4.79
C GLU A 117 15.87 0.99 -5.55
N GLY A 118 16.00 -0.11 -4.83
CA GLY A 118 16.11 -1.45 -5.40
C GLY A 118 14.79 -2.12 -5.78
N ASP A 119 13.64 -1.44 -5.67
CA ASP A 119 12.29 -2.00 -5.89
C ASP A 119 12.01 -3.28 -5.08
N VAL A 120 12.62 -3.39 -3.89
CA VAL A 120 12.57 -4.63 -3.09
C VAL A 120 11.14 -4.97 -2.68
N PHE A 121 10.32 -3.98 -2.33
CA PHE A 121 8.93 -4.21 -1.92
C PHE A 121 8.09 -4.81 -3.06
N GLN A 122 8.23 -4.29 -4.28
CA GLN A 122 7.55 -4.83 -5.46
C GLN A 122 8.04 -6.25 -5.80
N LYS A 123 9.34 -6.49 -5.68
CA LYS A 123 9.94 -7.82 -5.89
C LYS A 123 9.47 -8.81 -4.83
N PHE A 124 9.39 -8.39 -3.57
CA PHE A 124 8.86 -9.21 -2.48
C PHE A 124 7.39 -9.58 -2.74
N MET A 125 6.54 -8.60 -3.08
CA MET A 125 5.15 -8.86 -3.44
C MET A 125 5.05 -9.86 -4.58
N THR A 126 5.84 -9.67 -5.64
CA THR A 126 5.84 -10.57 -6.81
C THR A 126 6.23 -12.00 -6.44
N LYS A 127 7.23 -12.18 -5.57
CA LYS A 127 7.66 -13.49 -5.07
C LYS A 127 6.62 -14.12 -4.16
N LEU A 128 6.05 -13.33 -3.24
CA LEU A 128 4.96 -13.77 -2.36
C LEU A 128 3.78 -14.34 -3.16
N LEU A 129 3.33 -13.62 -4.18
CA LEU A 129 2.18 -14.05 -5.00
C LEU A 129 2.50 -15.23 -5.92
N LYS A 130 3.77 -15.44 -6.29
CA LYS A 130 4.22 -16.59 -7.09
C LYS A 130 4.60 -17.79 -6.26
N HIS A 131 4.65 -17.65 -4.93
CA HIS A 131 5.03 -18.70 -4.02
C HIS A 131 4.13 -19.95 -4.21
N GLU A 132 4.69 -21.15 -4.16
CA GLU A 132 3.98 -22.40 -4.47
C GLU A 132 2.70 -22.62 -3.63
N LYS A 133 2.73 -22.23 -2.34
CA LYS A 133 1.59 -22.32 -1.42
C LYS A 133 0.54 -21.22 -1.66
N VAL A 134 0.89 -20.13 -2.35
CA VAL A 134 0.04 -18.95 -2.52
C VAL A 134 -0.60 -18.91 -3.90
N LYS A 135 0.16 -19.22 -4.94
CA LYS A 135 -0.30 -19.17 -6.33
C LYS A 135 -1.63 -19.93 -6.57
N PRO A 136 -1.87 -21.14 -6.01
CA PRO A 136 -3.13 -21.85 -6.20
C PRO A 136 -4.35 -21.17 -5.57
N LEU A 137 -4.13 -20.23 -4.64
CA LEU A 137 -5.20 -19.51 -3.94
C LEU A 137 -5.69 -18.29 -4.73
N LEU A 138 -4.95 -17.88 -5.76
CA LEU A 138 -5.21 -16.66 -6.50
C LEU A 138 -6.05 -16.95 -7.75
N SER A 139 -7.01 -16.06 -8.02
CA SER A 139 -7.71 -16.01 -9.31
C SER A 139 -6.82 -15.33 -10.34
N ASP A 140 -6.84 -15.85 -11.56
CA ASP A 140 -6.19 -15.26 -12.75
C ASP A 140 -7.21 -14.76 -13.78
N GLU A 141 -8.50 -14.69 -13.44
CA GLU A 141 -9.60 -14.35 -14.34
C GLU A 141 -10.37 -13.10 -13.93
N HIS A 142 -10.57 -12.92 -12.62
CA HIS A 142 -11.49 -11.90 -12.09
C HIS A 142 -10.76 -10.96 -11.15
N PHE A 143 -10.75 -9.69 -11.51
CA PHE A 143 -10.05 -8.64 -10.77
C PHE A 143 -11.01 -7.53 -10.38
N SER A 144 -10.63 -6.78 -9.35
CA SER A 144 -11.27 -5.53 -8.94
C SER A 144 -10.21 -4.46 -8.78
N VAL A 145 -10.53 -3.24 -9.19
CA VAL A 145 -9.67 -2.07 -9.01
C VAL A 145 -10.43 -1.02 -8.23
N ASP A 146 -9.74 -0.39 -7.30
CA ASP A 146 -10.22 0.78 -6.59
C ASP A 146 -9.07 1.73 -6.28
N GLY A 147 -9.37 3.02 -6.14
CA GLY A 147 -8.43 4.08 -5.81
C GLY A 147 -8.81 4.81 -4.53
N ARG A 148 -7.80 5.23 -3.76
CA ARG A 148 -8.02 5.98 -2.53
C ARG A 148 -7.04 7.12 -2.34
N LEU A 149 -7.55 8.24 -1.82
CA LEU A 149 -6.70 9.36 -1.42
C LEU A 149 -5.86 8.98 -0.20
N ILE A 150 -4.57 9.26 -0.29
CA ILE A 150 -3.60 9.22 0.78
C ILE A 150 -3.22 10.66 1.10
N GLU A 151 -3.56 11.15 2.28
CA GLU A 151 -3.23 12.51 2.71
C GLU A 151 -1.70 12.66 2.79
N ALA A 152 -1.15 13.68 2.16
CA ALA A 152 0.28 13.97 2.18
C ALA A 152 0.72 14.49 3.57
N TRP A 153 1.99 14.32 3.88
CA TRP A 153 2.59 14.92 5.08
C TRP A 153 2.55 16.44 5.05
N ALA A 154 2.73 17.01 3.86
CA ALA A 154 2.76 18.46 3.65
C ALA A 154 1.46 19.13 4.08
N SER A 155 1.55 20.23 4.81
CA SER A 155 0.41 21.04 5.22
C SER A 155 -0.02 22.01 4.11
N HIS A 156 -1.26 22.51 4.18
CA HIS A 156 -1.75 23.58 3.28
C HIS A 156 -0.90 24.85 3.31
N LYS A 157 -0.24 25.17 4.43
CA LYS A 157 0.66 26.32 4.56
C LYS A 157 1.86 26.25 3.61
N SER A 158 2.27 25.03 3.23
CA SER A 158 3.36 24.83 2.26
C SER A 158 2.94 25.02 0.81
N PHE A 159 1.64 25.16 0.51
CA PHE A 159 1.11 25.30 -0.85
C PHE A 159 1.21 26.76 -1.32
N LYS A 160 2.30 27.08 -1.98
CA LYS A 160 2.69 28.43 -2.39
C LYS A 160 2.69 28.57 -3.92
N PRO A 161 2.62 29.82 -4.47
CA PRO A 161 2.79 30.07 -5.90
C PRO A 161 4.11 29.49 -6.43
N LYS A 162 4.11 28.91 -7.63
CA LYS A 162 5.30 28.36 -8.29
C LYS A 162 6.29 29.45 -8.70
N GLN A 163 5.77 30.61 -9.08
CA GLN A 163 6.56 31.80 -9.37
C GLN A 163 6.38 32.78 -8.21
N ALA A 164 7.45 33.10 -7.50
CA ALA A 164 7.44 34.19 -6.53
C ALA A 164 7.24 35.50 -7.30
N LYS A 165 6.05 36.10 -7.24
CA LYS A 165 5.90 37.52 -7.52
C LYS A 165 6.59 38.25 -6.37
N THR A 166 7.55 39.08 -6.69
CA THR A 166 8.41 39.83 -5.77
C THR A 166 7.64 40.79 -4.85
N ASP A 167 6.32 40.92 -4.99
CA ASP A 167 5.46 41.87 -4.27
C ASP A 167 4.27 41.23 -3.53
N ASP A 168 4.32 39.91 -3.21
CA ASP A 168 3.26 39.31 -2.40
C ASP A 168 3.62 39.43 -0.92
N ASP A 169 3.19 40.52 -0.30
CA ASP A 169 3.32 40.81 1.13
C ASP A 169 2.47 39.89 2.03
N GLY A 170 1.94 38.82 1.47
CA GLY A 170 1.11 37.83 2.20
C GLY A 170 -0.32 38.33 2.46
N SER A 171 -0.70 39.56 2.03
CA SER A 171 -2.01 40.12 2.28
C SER A 171 -3.13 39.55 1.42
N ASN A 172 -2.83 38.87 0.33
CA ASN A 172 -3.79 38.26 -0.59
C ASN A 172 -4.34 36.90 -0.14
N PHE A 173 -4.79 36.81 1.13
CA PHE A 173 -5.43 35.61 1.68
C PHE A 173 -6.88 35.44 1.18
N HIS A 174 -7.49 36.48 0.65
CA HIS A 174 -8.89 36.54 0.24
C HIS A 174 -9.02 36.63 -1.28
N GLY A 175 -9.49 35.55 -1.92
CA GLY A 175 -10.03 35.56 -3.28
C GLY A 175 -9.24 34.83 -4.37
N GLN A 176 -8.00 34.43 -4.20
CA GLN A 176 -7.29 33.66 -5.22
C GLN A 176 -7.58 32.19 -5.11
N LEU A 177 -8.18 31.61 -6.16
CA LEU A 177 -8.36 30.15 -6.31
C LEU A 177 -6.98 29.48 -6.44
N ARG A 178 -6.53 28.82 -5.38
CA ARG A 178 -5.29 28.04 -5.38
C ARG A 178 -5.49 26.77 -6.21
N LYS A 179 -4.77 26.66 -7.35
CA LYS A 179 -4.82 25.52 -8.27
C LYS A 179 -3.44 24.86 -8.39
N ASN A 180 -3.41 23.59 -8.74
CA ASN A 180 -2.15 22.85 -8.97
C ASN A 180 -1.31 23.42 -10.12
N ASP A 181 -1.93 24.13 -11.06
CA ASP A 181 -1.24 24.78 -12.19
C ASP A 181 -0.39 25.97 -11.72
N THR A 182 -0.90 26.75 -10.77
CA THR A 182 -0.30 27.99 -10.29
C THR A 182 0.45 27.84 -8.97
N HIS A 183 0.11 26.81 -8.15
CA HIS A 183 0.66 26.59 -6.82
C HIS A 183 1.24 25.19 -6.69
N GLN A 184 2.19 25.05 -5.78
CA GLN A 184 2.87 23.80 -5.47
C GLN A 184 3.27 23.77 -4.00
N SER A 185 3.29 22.61 -3.38
CA SER A 185 3.83 22.46 -2.02
C SER A 185 5.35 22.63 -2.04
N THR A 186 5.89 23.50 -1.20
CA THR A 186 7.33 23.66 -1.00
C THR A 186 7.93 22.51 -0.20
N THR A 187 7.10 21.81 0.61
CA THR A 187 7.53 20.67 1.43
C THR A 187 7.50 19.37 0.66
N ASP A 188 6.51 19.19 -0.24
CA ASP A 188 6.30 17.98 -1.03
C ASP A 188 5.71 18.36 -2.40
N PRO A 189 6.57 18.69 -3.38
CA PRO A 189 6.14 19.20 -4.69
C PRO A 189 5.28 18.23 -5.51
N GLU A 190 5.39 16.93 -5.25
CA GLU A 190 4.65 15.90 -5.96
C GLU A 190 3.24 15.69 -5.40
N ALA A 191 2.97 16.11 -4.15
CA ALA A 191 1.63 16.10 -3.59
C ALA A 191 0.75 17.15 -4.27
N LYS A 192 -0.46 16.75 -4.69
CA LYS A 192 -1.41 17.64 -5.38
C LYS A 192 -2.59 17.97 -4.50
N LEU A 193 -3.08 19.21 -4.63
CA LEU A 193 -4.31 19.63 -4.00
C LEU A 193 -5.48 18.93 -4.69
N TYR A 194 -6.21 18.10 -3.97
CA TYR A 194 -7.31 17.34 -4.52
C TYR A 194 -8.51 17.29 -3.57
N ARG A 195 -9.71 17.29 -4.15
CA ARG A 195 -10.99 17.24 -3.45
C ARG A 195 -11.72 15.95 -3.85
N LYS A 196 -12.07 15.14 -2.88
CA LYS A 196 -12.74 13.85 -3.14
C LYS A 196 -14.17 14.01 -3.67
N ALA A 197 -14.88 15.03 -3.21
CA ALA A 197 -16.26 15.34 -3.62
C ALA A 197 -16.54 16.84 -3.46
N ASP A 198 -17.56 17.33 -4.17
CA ASP A 198 -18.03 18.71 -4.01
C ASP A 198 -18.45 18.95 -2.54
N GLY A 199 -18.14 20.12 -2.00
CA GLY A 199 -18.39 20.47 -0.58
C GLY A 199 -17.38 19.92 0.43
N ARG A 200 -16.46 19.04 0.03
CA ARG A 200 -15.36 18.56 0.90
C ARG A 200 -14.15 19.46 0.82
N GLU A 201 -13.39 19.52 1.89
CA GLU A 201 -12.08 20.19 1.94
C GLU A 201 -11.13 19.57 0.92
N ALA A 202 -10.40 20.43 0.17
CA ALA A 202 -9.31 20.01 -0.68
C ALA A 202 -8.05 19.79 0.18
N LYS A 203 -7.35 18.67 -0.01
CA LYS A 203 -6.13 18.32 0.72
C LYS A 203 -5.00 18.00 -0.23
N LEU A 204 -3.77 18.33 0.19
CA LEU A 204 -2.58 17.81 -0.48
C LEU A 204 -2.56 16.30 -0.33
N SER A 205 -2.55 15.59 -1.45
CA SER A 205 -2.78 14.14 -1.46
C SER A 205 -2.08 13.47 -2.63
N TYR A 206 -1.91 12.18 -2.47
CA TYR A 206 -1.63 11.20 -3.51
C TYR A 206 -2.86 10.30 -3.73
N LEU A 207 -2.89 9.58 -4.83
CA LEU A 207 -3.85 8.51 -5.07
C LEU A 207 -3.14 7.16 -5.01
N GLY A 208 -3.53 6.32 -4.06
CA GLY A 208 -3.13 4.92 -4.00
C GLY A 208 -4.16 4.05 -4.71
N HIS A 209 -3.71 3.23 -5.65
CA HIS A 209 -4.54 2.33 -6.44
C HIS A 209 -4.19 0.89 -6.12
N ALA A 210 -5.18 0.05 -5.89
CA ALA A 210 -4.99 -1.37 -5.64
C ALA A 210 -5.74 -2.20 -6.67
N LEU A 211 -5.03 -3.16 -7.26
CA LEU A 211 -5.60 -4.25 -8.03
C LEU A 211 -5.75 -5.45 -7.10
N MET A 212 -6.93 -5.99 -7.01
CA MET A 212 -7.27 -7.13 -6.18
C MET A 212 -7.89 -8.24 -7.03
N GLU A 213 -7.44 -9.47 -6.87
CA GLU A 213 -8.32 -10.59 -7.14
C GLU A 213 -9.25 -10.75 -5.91
N ASN A 214 -10.37 -11.42 -6.01
CA ASN A 214 -11.46 -11.40 -5.04
C ASN A 214 -11.11 -11.48 -3.53
N LYS A 215 -9.84 -11.73 -3.16
CA LYS A 215 -9.41 -11.95 -1.77
C LYS A 215 -8.13 -11.20 -1.40
N ASN A 216 -7.21 -10.99 -2.33
CA ASN A 216 -5.85 -10.52 -2.05
C ASN A 216 -5.49 -9.32 -2.91
N GLY A 217 -4.65 -8.43 -2.38
CA GLY A 217 -4.04 -7.36 -3.16
C GLY A 217 -2.91 -7.92 -4.01
N LEU A 218 -3.01 -7.84 -5.34
CA LEU A 218 -2.03 -8.39 -6.28
C LEU A 218 -0.99 -7.38 -6.71
N ASP A 219 -1.41 -6.14 -6.90
CA ASP A 219 -0.55 -5.05 -7.34
C ASP A 219 -1.10 -3.74 -6.78
N GLY A 220 -0.25 -2.75 -6.74
CA GLY A 220 -0.65 -1.41 -6.34
C GLY A 220 0.32 -0.39 -6.86
N MET A 221 -0.17 0.82 -7.06
CA MET A 221 0.64 1.95 -7.44
C MET A 221 0.13 3.24 -6.81
N VAL A 222 1.01 4.21 -6.73
CA VAL A 222 0.67 5.55 -6.27
C VAL A 222 0.88 6.52 -7.42
N THR A 223 -0.07 7.45 -7.58
CA THR A 223 0.00 8.51 -8.58
C THR A 223 -0.20 9.87 -7.92
N GLN A 224 0.12 10.93 -8.66
CA GLN A 224 -0.36 12.25 -8.29
C GLN A 224 -1.89 12.28 -8.38
N ALA A 225 -2.53 13.03 -7.48
CA ALA A 225 -3.98 13.12 -7.46
C ALA A 225 -4.48 14.00 -8.60
N ASP A 226 -5.17 13.41 -9.57
CA ASP A 226 -5.91 14.10 -10.64
C ASP A 226 -7.19 13.34 -11.02
N GLY A 227 -8.05 13.96 -11.81
CA GLY A 227 -9.37 13.42 -12.17
C GLY A 227 -9.35 12.19 -13.10
N THR A 228 -8.20 11.84 -13.68
CA THR A 228 -8.04 10.72 -14.63
C THR A 228 -7.08 9.65 -14.11
N ALA A 229 -6.38 9.90 -13.01
CA ALA A 229 -5.34 9.04 -12.46
C ALA A 229 -5.84 7.62 -12.17
N GLU A 230 -7.06 7.47 -11.63
CA GLU A 230 -7.65 6.16 -11.31
C GLU A 230 -7.77 5.27 -12.55
N ARG A 231 -8.28 5.81 -13.65
CA ARG A 231 -8.43 5.06 -14.91
C ARG A 231 -7.09 4.68 -15.52
N ARG A 232 -6.15 5.62 -15.59
CA ARG A 232 -4.79 5.35 -16.08
C ARG A 232 -4.08 4.28 -15.25
N ALA A 233 -4.20 4.35 -13.92
CA ALA A 233 -3.62 3.37 -13.01
C ALA A 233 -4.22 1.97 -13.23
N SER A 234 -5.55 1.88 -13.36
CA SER A 234 -6.23 0.63 -13.67
C SER A 234 -5.70 0.00 -14.96
N GLU A 235 -5.62 0.78 -16.04
CA GLU A 235 -5.10 0.30 -17.33
C GLU A 235 -3.65 -0.23 -17.22
N VAL A 236 -2.78 0.49 -16.49
CA VAL A 236 -1.39 0.07 -16.28
C VAL A 236 -1.29 -1.23 -15.48
N MET A 237 -2.07 -1.35 -14.42
CA MET A 237 -2.05 -2.56 -13.57
C MET A 237 -2.65 -3.76 -14.31
N LEU A 238 -3.77 -3.58 -15.01
CA LEU A 238 -4.44 -4.65 -15.76
C LEU A 238 -3.60 -5.13 -16.95
N LYS A 239 -2.87 -4.25 -17.61
CA LYS A 239 -1.94 -4.62 -18.68
C LYS A 239 -0.90 -5.64 -18.23
N LYS A 240 -0.48 -5.61 -16.97
CA LYS A 240 0.44 -6.60 -16.41
C LYS A 240 -0.21 -7.97 -16.23
N GLN A 241 -1.53 -8.02 -16.02
CA GLN A 241 -2.28 -9.26 -15.79
C GLN A 241 -2.84 -9.84 -17.10
N ALA A 242 -3.26 -8.98 -18.04
CA ALA A 242 -3.82 -9.36 -19.33
C ALA A 242 -2.72 -9.87 -20.28
N LYS A 243 -2.19 -11.07 -19.99
CA LYS A 243 -1.14 -11.72 -20.78
C LYS A 243 -1.74 -12.86 -21.61
N GLY A 244 -1.37 -12.88 -22.90
CA GLY A 244 -1.80 -13.93 -23.82
C GLY A 244 -3.25 -13.77 -24.31
N SER A 245 -3.87 -14.87 -24.74
CA SER A 245 -5.21 -14.91 -25.32
C SER A 245 -6.35 -15.02 -24.29
N LYS A 246 -6.03 -15.30 -23.02
CA LYS A 246 -7.03 -15.47 -21.96
C LYS A 246 -7.72 -14.14 -21.67
N ARG A 247 -9.06 -14.16 -21.77
CA ARG A 247 -9.88 -13.01 -21.40
C ARG A 247 -10.04 -12.94 -19.90
N ILE A 248 -9.77 -11.76 -19.32
CA ILE A 248 -9.99 -11.46 -17.90
C ILE A 248 -11.14 -10.49 -17.71
N THR A 249 -11.65 -10.37 -16.50
CA THR A 249 -12.71 -9.40 -16.16
C THR A 249 -12.21 -8.45 -15.06
N VAL A 250 -12.70 -7.22 -15.07
CA VAL A 250 -12.43 -6.25 -14.02
C VAL A 250 -13.70 -5.61 -13.49
N GLY A 251 -13.90 -5.62 -12.18
CA GLY A 251 -14.95 -4.91 -11.46
C GLY A 251 -14.46 -3.52 -11.02
N GLU A 252 -15.13 -2.46 -11.46
CA GLU A 252 -14.80 -1.08 -11.15
C GLU A 252 -16.04 -0.26 -10.81
N ASP A 253 -15.86 0.87 -10.15
CA ASP A 253 -16.96 1.74 -9.77
C ASP A 253 -17.43 2.64 -10.93
N LYS A 254 -18.50 3.40 -10.71
CA LYS A 254 -19.09 4.29 -11.73
C LYS A 254 -18.18 5.45 -12.18
N ALA A 255 -17.12 5.78 -11.44
CA ALA A 255 -16.18 6.83 -11.84
C ALA A 255 -15.30 6.38 -13.01
N TYR A 256 -15.18 5.07 -13.22
CA TYR A 256 -14.45 4.47 -14.33
C TYR A 256 -15.30 4.35 -15.62
N ASP A 257 -16.62 4.58 -15.56
CA ASP A 257 -17.51 4.48 -16.73
C ASP A 257 -17.33 5.67 -17.67
N THR A 258 -16.32 5.58 -18.50
CA THR A 258 -16.05 6.52 -19.61
C THR A 258 -15.78 5.74 -20.89
N SER A 259 -16.19 6.28 -22.04
CA SER A 259 -16.04 5.62 -23.35
C SER A 259 -14.60 5.21 -23.64
N ASP A 260 -13.64 6.10 -23.33
CA ASP A 260 -12.22 5.86 -23.61
C ASP A 260 -11.65 4.72 -22.76
N HIS A 261 -11.96 4.71 -21.45
CA HIS A 261 -11.51 3.68 -20.54
C HIS A 261 -12.12 2.30 -20.90
N ILE A 262 -13.42 2.24 -21.15
CA ILE A 262 -14.09 1.01 -21.57
C ILE A 262 -13.53 0.47 -22.87
N ALA A 263 -13.24 1.36 -23.85
CA ALA A 263 -12.60 0.98 -25.09
C ALA A 263 -11.16 0.46 -24.89
N ALA A 264 -10.40 1.11 -23.99
CA ALA A 264 -9.04 0.68 -23.62
C ALA A 264 -9.04 -0.72 -22.98
N LEU A 265 -9.93 -0.99 -22.03
CA LEU A 265 -10.08 -2.32 -21.41
C LEU A 265 -10.41 -3.40 -22.47
N ARG A 266 -11.38 -3.14 -23.35
CA ARG A 266 -11.75 -4.09 -24.41
C ARG A 266 -10.60 -4.37 -25.37
N ARG A 267 -9.78 -3.36 -25.71
CA ARG A 267 -8.57 -3.55 -26.53
C ARG A 267 -7.52 -4.44 -25.87
N MET A 268 -7.46 -4.43 -24.54
CA MET A 268 -6.55 -5.28 -23.75
C MET A 268 -7.12 -6.69 -23.47
N ASN A 269 -8.22 -7.07 -24.13
CA ASN A 269 -8.94 -8.33 -23.87
C ASN A 269 -9.47 -8.45 -22.42
N VAL A 270 -9.81 -7.31 -21.80
CA VAL A 270 -10.43 -7.22 -20.49
C VAL A 270 -11.91 -6.94 -20.63
N THR A 271 -12.77 -7.77 -20.04
CA THR A 271 -14.22 -7.53 -19.97
C THR A 271 -14.52 -6.52 -18.86
N PRO A 272 -15.07 -5.34 -19.19
CA PRO A 272 -15.33 -4.29 -18.20
C PRO A 272 -16.64 -4.57 -17.46
N HIS A 273 -16.56 -5.01 -16.21
CA HIS A 273 -17.69 -5.05 -15.28
C HIS A 273 -17.73 -3.75 -14.46
N VAL A 274 -17.83 -2.62 -15.15
CA VAL A 274 -17.88 -1.28 -14.55
C VAL A 274 -19.30 -0.91 -14.19
N ALA A 275 -19.52 -0.31 -13.02
CA ALA A 275 -20.86 0.15 -12.62
C ALA A 275 -21.32 1.28 -13.53
N GLN A 276 -22.54 1.18 -14.06
CA GLN A 276 -23.11 2.18 -14.97
C GLN A 276 -23.21 3.56 -14.31
N ASN A 277 -22.82 4.58 -15.04
CA ASN A 277 -22.91 5.96 -14.62
C ASN A 277 -23.99 6.70 -15.42
N ASP A 278 -25.20 6.67 -14.90
CA ASP A 278 -26.38 7.33 -15.44
C ASP A 278 -26.79 8.59 -14.66
N SER A 279 -25.87 9.10 -13.82
CA SER A 279 -26.09 10.29 -13.00
C SER A 279 -26.29 11.55 -13.84
N LEU A 280 -27.02 12.53 -13.29
CA LEU A 280 -27.16 13.86 -13.90
C LEU A 280 -25.84 14.62 -13.84
N THR A 281 -25.52 15.33 -14.93
CA THR A 281 -24.44 16.33 -14.95
C THR A 281 -24.84 17.57 -14.16
N LYS A 282 -23.90 18.46 -13.85
CA LYS A 282 -24.19 19.77 -13.22
C LYS A 282 -25.13 20.63 -14.07
N THR A 283 -25.23 20.37 -15.38
CA THR A 283 -26.11 21.07 -16.33
C THR A 283 -27.48 20.36 -16.49
N GLY A 284 -27.80 19.37 -15.65
CA GLY A 284 -29.06 18.61 -15.70
C GLY A 284 -29.16 17.55 -16.81
N LYS A 285 -28.14 17.40 -17.65
CA LYS A 285 -28.10 16.36 -18.69
C LYS A 285 -27.76 14.99 -18.09
N ARG A 286 -28.53 13.95 -18.43
CA ARG A 286 -28.22 12.57 -18.02
C ARG A 286 -26.97 12.08 -18.74
N ARG A 287 -26.04 11.49 -17.99
CA ARG A 287 -24.86 10.81 -18.55
C ARG A 287 -25.30 9.55 -19.24
N ARG A 288 -24.61 9.20 -20.30
CA ARG A 288 -24.82 7.95 -21.03
C ARG A 288 -23.68 7.01 -20.65
N SER A 289 -24.01 5.88 -19.99
CA SER A 289 -23.05 4.83 -19.69
C SER A 289 -22.45 4.25 -20.96
N ALA A 290 -21.15 3.93 -20.93
CA ALA A 290 -20.48 3.16 -21.97
C ALA A 290 -20.67 1.64 -21.78
N ILE A 291 -21.27 1.22 -20.67
CA ILE A 291 -21.64 -0.17 -20.36
C ILE A 291 -23.09 -0.40 -20.79
N ASP A 292 -23.29 -1.34 -21.68
CA ASP A 292 -24.58 -1.72 -22.27
C ASP A 292 -25.15 -3.02 -21.67
N GLU A 293 -26.36 -3.38 -22.11
CA GLU A 293 -27.06 -4.59 -21.66
C GLU A 293 -26.30 -5.87 -22.03
N ARG A 294 -25.47 -5.86 -23.10
CA ARG A 294 -24.63 -7.00 -23.45
C ARG A 294 -23.68 -7.40 -22.34
N THR A 295 -23.30 -6.44 -21.49
CA THR A 295 -22.47 -6.68 -20.31
C THR A 295 -23.34 -6.95 -19.06
N THR A 296 -24.35 -6.13 -18.81
CA THR A 296 -25.10 -6.16 -17.53
C THR A 296 -26.04 -7.35 -17.37
N ARG A 297 -26.50 -7.95 -18.49
CA ARG A 297 -27.38 -9.15 -18.47
C ARG A 297 -26.71 -10.40 -17.88
N HIS A 298 -25.38 -10.45 -17.88
CA HIS A 298 -24.64 -11.63 -17.42
C HIS A 298 -24.58 -11.69 -15.89
N LEU A 299 -24.77 -12.89 -15.31
CA LEU A 299 -24.65 -13.12 -13.87
C LEU A 299 -23.25 -12.70 -13.36
N GLY A 300 -22.19 -12.94 -14.14
CA GLY A 300 -20.82 -12.54 -13.81
C GLY A 300 -20.65 -11.05 -13.54
N TYR A 301 -21.41 -10.18 -14.22
CA TYR A 301 -21.43 -8.75 -13.94
C TYR A 301 -21.92 -8.45 -12.51
N ARG A 302 -23.03 -9.05 -12.09
CA ARG A 302 -23.58 -8.87 -10.73
C ARG A 302 -22.61 -9.37 -9.66
N ILE A 303 -22.01 -10.54 -9.90
CA ILE A 303 -20.98 -11.11 -9.00
C ILE A 303 -19.79 -10.16 -8.89
N SER A 304 -19.24 -9.67 -10.00
CA SER A 304 -18.12 -8.71 -10.00
C SER A 304 -18.47 -7.43 -9.26
N GLN A 305 -19.68 -6.88 -9.42
CA GLN A 305 -20.12 -5.69 -8.69
C GLN A 305 -20.25 -5.93 -7.18
N THR A 306 -20.53 -7.14 -6.75
CA THR A 306 -20.54 -7.52 -5.33
C THR A 306 -19.10 -7.71 -4.82
N CYS A 307 -18.27 -8.46 -5.54
CA CYS A 307 -16.89 -8.74 -5.16
C CYS A 307 -16.03 -7.47 -5.13
N ARG A 308 -16.27 -6.51 -6.02
CA ARG A 308 -15.56 -5.22 -6.06
C ARG A 308 -15.52 -4.51 -4.70
N LYS A 309 -16.59 -4.62 -3.91
CA LYS A 309 -16.67 -4.02 -2.58
C LYS A 309 -15.59 -4.56 -1.63
N MET A 310 -15.04 -5.74 -1.90
CA MET A 310 -13.95 -6.32 -1.12
C MET A 310 -12.64 -5.50 -1.23
N ALA A 311 -12.45 -4.72 -2.31
CA ALA A 311 -11.32 -3.80 -2.42
C ALA A 311 -11.32 -2.74 -1.30
N GLU A 312 -12.49 -2.34 -0.81
CA GLU A 312 -12.61 -1.43 0.34
C GLU A 312 -11.99 -2.00 1.62
N CYS A 313 -11.94 -3.33 1.76
CA CYS A 313 -11.32 -3.99 2.91
C CYS A 313 -9.81 -3.74 2.98
N ILE A 314 -9.11 -3.67 1.83
CA ILE A 314 -7.69 -3.35 1.78
C ILE A 314 -7.43 -1.96 2.34
N PHE A 315 -8.19 -0.98 1.84
CA PHE A 315 -8.06 0.41 2.28
C PHE A 315 -8.55 0.62 3.71
N GLY A 316 -9.60 -0.09 4.13
CA GLY A 316 -10.08 -0.10 5.51
C GLY A 316 -9.00 -0.58 6.48
N TRP A 317 -8.43 -1.74 6.18
CA TRP A 317 -7.34 -2.32 6.96
C TRP A 317 -6.10 -1.40 6.97
N GLY A 318 -5.66 -0.94 5.80
CA GLY A 318 -4.49 -0.06 5.67
C GLY A 318 -4.63 1.30 6.38
N LYS A 319 -5.86 1.77 6.61
CA LYS A 319 -6.13 2.99 7.38
C LYS A 319 -6.16 2.77 8.89
N GLN A 320 -6.60 1.61 9.33
CA GLN A 320 -6.73 1.26 10.74
C GLN A 320 -5.45 0.68 11.31
N HIS A 321 -4.81 -0.22 10.57
CA HIS A 321 -3.63 -0.96 10.99
C HIS A 321 -2.34 -0.51 10.32
N GLY A 322 -2.42 0.07 9.12
CA GLY A 322 -1.28 0.56 8.36
C GLY A 322 -1.13 2.07 8.37
N THR A 323 -0.46 2.59 7.36
CA THR A 323 -0.08 4.01 7.19
C THR A 323 -0.87 4.72 6.09
N MET A 324 -1.88 4.06 5.48
CA MET A 324 -2.61 4.56 4.31
C MET A 324 -3.53 5.76 4.57
N ARG A 325 -3.76 6.16 5.82
CA ARG A 325 -4.63 7.32 6.12
C ARG A 325 -3.93 8.64 5.80
N LYS A 326 -2.72 8.78 6.30
CA LYS A 326 -1.83 9.93 6.09
C LYS A 326 -0.42 9.42 6.04
N THR A 327 0.27 9.67 4.94
CA THR A 327 1.66 9.26 4.81
C THR A 327 2.58 10.15 5.63
N LYS A 328 3.66 9.59 6.14
CA LYS A 328 4.78 10.31 6.77
C LYS A 328 5.94 10.53 5.78
N HIS A 329 5.81 9.97 4.59
CA HIS A 329 6.81 10.06 3.53
C HIS A 329 6.52 11.22 2.59
N ARG A 330 7.56 11.70 1.91
CA ARG A 330 7.51 12.75 0.90
C ARG A 330 7.98 12.18 -0.42
N GLY A 331 7.38 12.66 -1.50
CA GLY A 331 7.68 12.18 -2.84
C GLY A 331 6.97 10.87 -3.19
N ILE A 332 6.61 10.73 -4.46
CA ILE A 332 5.75 9.63 -4.95
C ILE A 332 6.41 8.27 -4.77
N ALA A 333 7.73 8.17 -4.94
CA ALA A 333 8.47 6.92 -4.82
C ALA A 333 8.41 6.37 -3.38
N ALA A 334 8.66 7.22 -2.37
CA ALA A 334 8.62 6.80 -0.97
C ALA A 334 7.18 6.47 -0.51
N VAL A 335 6.19 7.23 -0.99
CA VAL A 335 4.78 6.94 -0.71
C VAL A 335 4.33 5.65 -1.39
N ALA A 336 4.78 5.37 -2.61
CA ALA A 336 4.50 4.13 -3.32
C ALA A 336 5.10 2.91 -2.62
N ALA A 337 6.32 3.03 -2.12
CA ALA A 337 6.99 1.97 -1.36
C ALA A 337 6.25 1.67 -0.04
N ASP A 338 5.84 2.69 0.70
CA ASP A 338 5.03 2.54 1.92
C ASP A 338 3.65 1.93 1.60
N PHE A 339 3.00 2.36 0.53
CA PHE A 339 1.74 1.79 0.07
C PHE A 339 1.89 0.30 -0.27
N MET A 340 2.94 -0.08 -1.00
CA MET A 340 3.23 -1.48 -1.33
C MET A 340 3.49 -2.31 -0.06
N LEU A 341 4.19 -1.78 0.91
CA LEU A 341 4.43 -2.45 2.20
C LEU A 341 3.11 -2.71 2.96
N ASN A 342 2.16 -1.78 2.89
CA ASN A 342 0.82 -1.98 3.44
C ASN A 342 0.05 -3.11 2.73
N LEU A 343 0.14 -3.20 1.39
CA LEU A 343 -0.46 -4.31 0.63
C LEU A 343 0.19 -5.64 0.98
N ILE A 344 1.52 -5.68 1.16
CA ILE A 344 2.23 -6.86 1.66
C ILE A 344 1.71 -7.27 3.03
N GLY A 345 1.60 -6.33 3.97
CA GLY A 345 1.06 -6.57 5.30
C GLY A 345 -0.35 -7.15 5.27
N TYR A 346 -1.24 -6.59 4.46
CA TYR A 346 -2.60 -7.10 4.25
C TYR A 346 -2.61 -8.55 3.75
N ASN A 347 -1.80 -8.85 2.73
CA ASN A 347 -1.69 -10.20 2.17
C ASN A 347 -1.13 -11.19 3.20
N LEU A 348 -0.10 -10.82 3.94
CA LEU A 348 0.50 -11.66 4.98
C LEU A 348 -0.45 -12.01 6.13
N VAL A 349 -1.45 -11.15 6.40
CA VAL A 349 -2.52 -11.47 7.38
C VAL A 349 -3.55 -12.43 6.79
N ARG A 350 -3.85 -12.32 5.49
CA ARG A 350 -4.91 -13.09 4.84
C ARG A 350 -4.46 -14.46 4.33
N ILE A 351 -3.33 -14.51 3.64
CA ILE A 351 -2.82 -15.72 2.97
C ILE A 351 -2.70 -16.91 3.93
N PRO A 352 -2.09 -16.80 5.12
CA PRO A 352 -2.00 -17.93 6.06
C PRO A 352 -3.35 -18.47 6.53
N LYS A 353 -4.39 -17.61 6.56
CA LYS A 353 -5.77 -18.02 6.88
C LYS A 353 -6.40 -18.81 5.74
N LEU A 354 -6.11 -18.43 4.49
CA LEU A 354 -6.59 -19.12 3.30
C LEU A 354 -5.91 -20.46 3.09
N ILE A 355 -4.62 -20.58 3.43
CA ILE A 355 -3.89 -21.84 3.40
C ILE A 355 -4.43 -22.83 4.45
N ALA A 356 -4.93 -22.32 5.57
CA ALA A 356 -5.44 -23.14 6.69
C ALA A 356 -6.93 -23.51 6.55
N ALA A 357 -7.65 -22.93 5.61
CA ALA A 357 -9.06 -23.18 5.34
C ALA A 357 -9.24 -24.30 4.30
#